data_315e2891c9cf9994f7d75dd76cc0f1e8
#
_entry.id   315e2891c9cf9994f7d75dd76cc0f1e8
#
_cell.length_a   1.000
_cell.length_b   1.000
_cell.length_c   1.000
_cell.angle_alpha   90.00
_cell.angle_beta   90.00
_cell.angle_gamma   90.00
#
_symmetry.space_group_name_H-M   'P 1'
#
loop_
_entity.id
_entity.type
_entity.pdbx_description
1 polymer ?
#
loop_
_entity_poly.entity_id
_entity_poly.type
_entity_poly.pdbx_seq_one_letter_code
_entity_poly.pdbx_strand_id
1 'polypeptide(L)'
;MIHFKKIIPFIIFFTFSACSSIPKNTQNSCAIFEERYLWYKHAKASYEKWGAPIHLQLAFVKKESDFNWLAKPPRTKLFKVIPFKRPSSSFGYSQAVKGTWEQYKRETNSPLATRARFKDSVDFIGWYIHKTNKILRISKKDVYRQYLAYYKGWGDYKNYSKDKKAIIYAKSVKDMANKYRKQLTLCKKNLDKNKYIIF
;
A
#
# COMPACT_ATOMS: atom_id res chain seq x y z
N MET A 1 9.07 65.14 13.83
CA MET A 1 9.73 63.83 13.93
C MET A 1 8.69 62.74 14.06
N ILE A 2 8.43 62.01 12.98
CA ILE A 2 7.39 60.97 12.92
C ILE A 2 8.10 59.63 13.08
N HIS A 3 7.87 58.94 14.23
CA HIS A 3 8.42 57.60 14.46
C HIS A 3 7.60 56.53 13.71
N PHE A 4 8.14 55.98 12.63
CA PHE A 4 7.59 54.81 11.97
C PHE A 4 7.89 53.55 12.81
N LYS A 5 6.90 53.03 13.54
CA LYS A 5 6.98 51.70 14.17
C LYS A 5 6.97 50.63 13.07
N LYS A 6 8.08 49.95 12.85
CA LYS A 6 8.19 48.79 11.98
C LYS A 6 7.39 47.63 12.62
N ILE A 7 6.23 47.31 12.06
CA ILE A 7 5.49 46.10 12.39
C ILE A 7 6.14 44.95 11.62
N ILE A 8 6.87 44.07 12.32
CA ILE A 8 7.42 42.83 11.77
C ILE A 8 6.26 41.80 11.74
N PRO A 9 5.84 41.33 10.56
CA PRO A 9 4.82 40.29 10.53
C PRO A 9 5.43 38.99 11.04
N PHE A 10 4.88 38.48 12.17
CA PHE A 10 5.25 37.20 12.73
C PHE A 10 4.59 36.11 11.86
N ILE A 11 5.33 35.57 10.89
CA ILE A 11 4.89 34.46 10.06
C ILE A 11 4.94 33.19 10.92
N ILE A 12 3.78 32.80 11.46
CA ILE A 12 3.59 31.51 12.16
C ILE A 12 3.68 30.40 11.11
N PHE A 13 4.84 29.75 11.02
CA PHE A 13 5.03 28.55 10.23
C PHE A 13 4.31 27.40 10.93
N PHE A 14 3.07 27.13 10.53
CA PHE A 14 2.36 25.93 10.92
C PHE A 14 3.04 24.72 10.23
N THR A 15 4.00 24.10 10.91
CA THR A 15 4.55 22.81 10.49
C THR A 15 3.50 21.73 10.70
N PHE A 16 2.72 21.44 9.66
CA PHE A 16 1.93 20.22 9.60
C PHE A 16 2.88 19.01 9.57
N SER A 17 3.31 18.56 10.73
CA SER A 17 3.94 17.25 10.89
C SER A 17 2.87 16.18 10.64
N ALA A 18 2.55 15.93 9.37
CA ALA A 18 1.82 14.76 8.96
C ALA A 18 2.75 13.54 9.17
N CYS A 19 2.97 13.15 10.44
CA CYS A 19 3.67 11.93 10.79
C CYS A 19 2.87 10.74 10.26
N SER A 20 3.19 10.28 9.06
CA SER A 20 2.76 8.99 8.52
C SER A 20 3.53 7.87 9.24
N SER A 21 3.31 7.75 10.57
CA SER A 21 3.90 6.68 11.35
C SER A 21 3.31 5.32 10.97
N ILE A 22 4.11 4.27 11.09
CA ILE A 22 3.64 2.89 10.96
C ILE A 22 2.60 2.63 12.07
N PRO A 23 1.46 1.97 11.79
CA PRO A 23 0.48 1.63 12.83
C PRO A 23 1.11 0.81 13.95
N LYS A 24 0.73 1.09 15.21
CA LYS A 24 1.29 0.43 16.39
C LYS A 24 1.11 -1.09 16.37
N ASN A 25 -0.02 -1.57 15.87
CA ASN A 25 -0.32 -2.99 15.77
C ASN A 25 -0.66 -3.39 14.33
N THR A 26 0.37 -3.66 13.53
CA THR A 26 0.22 -4.09 12.13
C THR A 26 -0.23 -5.54 11.98
N GLN A 27 -0.44 -6.28 13.07
CA GLN A 27 -0.95 -7.65 13.07
C GLN A 27 -2.47 -7.73 13.22
N ASN A 28 -3.13 -6.60 13.49
CA ASN A 28 -4.57 -6.53 13.72
C ASN A 28 -5.22 -5.49 12.80
N SER A 29 -6.05 -5.97 11.85
CA SER A 29 -6.71 -5.10 10.86
C SER A 29 -7.70 -4.11 11.49
N CYS A 30 -8.37 -4.47 12.60
CA CYS A 30 -9.22 -3.53 13.32
C CYS A 30 -8.40 -2.41 13.94
N ALA A 31 -7.32 -2.75 14.66
CA ALA A 31 -6.43 -1.77 15.28
C ALA A 31 -5.80 -0.82 14.24
N ILE A 32 -5.40 -1.35 13.07
CA ILE A 32 -4.89 -0.52 11.97
C ILE A 32 -5.93 0.51 11.54
N PHE A 33 -7.18 0.10 11.34
CA PHE A 33 -8.22 0.97 10.83
C PHE A 33 -8.85 1.88 11.90
N GLU A 34 -8.80 1.49 13.15
CA GLU A 34 -9.16 2.35 14.29
C GLU A 34 -8.14 3.48 14.47
N GLU A 35 -6.85 3.16 14.41
CA GLU A 35 -5.78 4.16 14.45
C GLU A 35 -5.74 5.03 13.19
N ARG A 36 -6.05 4.46 12.02
CA ARG A 36 -5.98 5.10 10.70
C ARG A 36 -7.31 4.97 9.96
N TYR A 37 -8.35 5.58 10.50
CA TYR A 37 -9.71 5.44 9.96
C TYR A 37 -9.84 5.81 8.46
N LEU A 38 -9.14 6.83 8.00
CA LEU A 38 -9.12 7.17 6.57
C LEU A 38 -8.56 6.04 5.69
N TRP A 39 -7.71 5.18 6.24
CA TRP A 39 -7.20 4.03 5.50
C TRP A 39 -8.29 3.00 5.21
N TYR A 40 -9.23 2.81 6.16
CA TYR A 40 -10.40 1.99 5.90
C TYR A 40 -11.23 2.54 4.74
N LYS A 41 -11.52 3.85 4.74
CA LYS A 41 -12.25 4.52 3.65
C LYS A 41 -11.55 4.33 2.31
N HIS A 42 -10.23 4.50 2.27
CA HIS A 42 -9.44 4.35 1.04
C HIS A 42 -9.42 2.90 0.53
N ALA A 43 -9.23 1.92 1.41
CA ALA A 43 -9.26 0.51 1.04
C ALA A 43 -10.66 0.07 0.59
N LYS A 44 -11.72 0.62 1.22
CA LYS A 44 -13.12 0.37 0.83
C LYS A 44 -13.42 0.97 -0.55
N ALA A 45 -13.01 2.21 -0.81
CA ALA A 45 -13.17 2.84 -2.13
C ALA A 45 -12.45 2.05 -3.24
N SER A 46 -11.23 1.56 -2.97
CA SER A 46 -10.51 0.67 -3.88
C SER A 46 -11.25 -0.66 -4.10
N TYR A 47 -11.84 -1.24 -3.05
CA TYR A 47 -12.68 -2.44 -3.19
C TYR A 47 -13.92 -2.19 -4.05
N GLU A 48 -14.62 -1.09 -3.83
CA GLU A 48 -15.82 -0.71 -4.60
C GLU A 48 -15.48 -0.49 -6.09
N LYS A 49 -14.35 0.14 -6.37
CA LYS A 49 -13.89 0.43 -7.74
C LYS A 49 -13.35 -0.80 -8.48
N TRP A 50 -12.54 -1.62 -7.82
CA TRP A 50 -11.77 -2.69 -8.46
C TRP A 50 -12.23 -4.10 -8.11
N GLY A 51 -13.02 -4.27 -7.04
CA GLY A 51 -13.45 -5.57 -6.52
C GLY A 51 -12.35 -6.34 -5.77
N ALA A 52 -11.24 -5.69 -5.40
CA ALA A 52 -10.16 -6.30 -4.63
C ALA A 52 -10.51 -6.29 -3.13
N PRO A 53 -10.62 -7.44 -2.42
CA PRO A 53 -11.04 -7.47 -1.02
C PRO A 53 -10.12 -6.66 -0.10
N ILE A 54 -10.67 -5.90 0.86
CA ILE A 54 -9.92 -5.02 1.78
C ILE A 54 -8.81 -5.78 2.52
N HIS A 55 -9.12 -6.98 3.05
CA HIS A 55 -8.15 -7.81 3.77
C HIS A 55 -6.97 -8.26 2.90
N LEU A 56 -7.19 -8.44 1.60
CA LEU A 56 -6.16 -8.79 0.64
C LEU A 56 -5.26 -7.57 0.37
N GLN A 57 -5.85 -6.40 0.12
CA GLN A 57 -5.09 -5.15 -0.06
C GLN A 57 -4.17 -4.89 1.13
N LEU A 58 -4.71 -5.04 2.35
CA LEU A 58 -3.97 -4.82 3.59
C LEU A 58 -2.82 -5.82 3.77
N ALA A 59 -3.05 -7.10 3.43
CA ALA A 59 -2.03 -8.14 3.49
C ALA A 59 -0.89 -7.90 2.49
N PHE A 60 -1.18 -7.34 1.32
CA PHE A 60 -0.16 -6.93 0.36
C PHE A 60 0.69 -5.81 0.94
N VAL A 61 0.08 -4.74 1.45
CA VAL A 61 0.82 -3.63 2.09
C VAL A 61 1.67 -4.14 3.25
N LYS A 62 1.14 -5.02 4.10
CA LYS A 62 1.89 -5.66 5.20
C LYS A 62 3.12 -6.39 4.68
N LYS A 63 2.99 -7.20 3.65
CA LYS A 63 4.10 -7.99 3.10
C LYS A 63 5.14 -7.13 2.38
N GLU A 64 4.70 -6.13 1.62
CA GLU A 64 5.58 -5.32 0.78
C GLU A 64 6.39 -4.30 1.58
N SER A 65 5.79 -3.67 2.58
CA SER A 65 6.41 -2.55 3.28
C SER A 65 6.28 -2.56 4.80
N ASP A 66 5.51 -3.49 5.35
CA ASP A 66 5.06 -3.43 6.76
C ASP A 66 4.47 -2.06 7.13
N PHE A 67 3.67 -1.50 6.22
CA PHE A 67 3.07 -0.16 6.34
C PHE A 67 4.07 1.00 6.40
N ASN A 68 5.31 0.79 5.97
CA ASN A 68 6.29 1.87 5.86
C ASN A 68 6.15 2.58 4.51
N TRP A 69 5.76 3.84 4.54
CA TRP A 69 5.54 4.68 3.35
C TRP A 69 6.82 5.03 2.57
N LEU A 70 7.99 4.96 3.24
CA LEU A 70 9.30 5.19 2.64
C LEU A 70 10.07 3.92 2.32
N ALA A 71 9.43 2.74 2.45
CA ALA A 71 10.10 1.47 2.20
C ALA A 71 10.77 1.43 0.82
N LYS A 72 12.01 0.98 0.80
CA LYS A 72 12.85 0.80 -0.41
C LYS A 72 13.58 -0.52 -0.30
N PRO A 73 13.85 -1.23 -1.41
CA PRO A 73 14.73 -2.39 -1.39
C PRO A 73 16.10 -2.02 -0.79
N PRO A 74 16.73 -2.90 -0.01
CA PRO A 74 18.09 -2.68 0.46
C PRO A 74 19.04 -2.50 -0.72
N ARG A 75 20.09 -1.71 -0.52
CA ARG A 75 21.16 -1.58 -1.53
C ARG A 75 21.96 -2.88 -1.60
N THR A 76 22.35 -3.28 -2.80
CA THR A 76 23.40 -4.28 -2.95
C THR A 76 24.71 -3.73 -2.41
N LYS A 77 25.62 -4.61 -2.01
CA LYS A 77 26.92 -4.20 -1.49
C LYS A 77 28.00 -4.60 -2.48
N LEU A 78 28.80 -3.62 -2.89
CA LEU A 78 30.04 -3.88 -3.61
C LEU A 78 31.10 -4.34 -2.61
N PHE A 79 31.83 -5.42 -2.91
CA PHE A 79 32.79 -6.06 -2.01
C PHE A 79 32.23 -6.36 -0.59
N LYS A 80 30.90 -6.64 -0.49
CA LYS A 80 30.16 -6.94 0.75
C LYS A 80 30.08 -5.78 1.77
N VAL A 81 30.75 -4.65 1.51
CA VAL A 81 30.84 -3.52 2.47
C VAL A 81 30.26 -2.21 1.92
N ILE A 82 30.55 -1.86 0.68
CA ILE A 82 30.19 -0.55 0.11
C ILE A 82 28.76 -0.59 -0.45
N PRO A 83 27.80 0.27 0.03
CA PRO A 83 26.47 0.34 -0.53
C PRO A 83 26.50 0.73 -2.02
N PHE A 84 25.88 -0.10 -2.87
CA PHE A 84 25.83 0.10 -4.32
C PHE A 84 24.40 0.37 -4.80
N LYS A 85 24.04 -0.11 -5.99
CA LYS A 85 22.73 0.10 -6.58
C LYS A 85 21.61 -0.65 -5.82
N ARG A 86 20.38 -0.18 -5.93
CA ARG A 86 19.20 -0.94 -5.51
C ARG A 86 18.83 -1.94 -6.60
N PRO A 87 18.44 -3.17 -6.25
CA PRO A 87 18.10 -4.22 -7.23
C PRO A 87 16.81 -3.90 -7.99
N SER A 88 16.00 -2.98 -7.48
CA SER A 88 14.69 -2.63 -8.03
C SER A 88 14.35 -1.16 -7.76
N SER A 89 13.47 -0.60 -8.59
CA SER A 89 12.87 0.72 -8.39
C SER A 89 11.64 0.72 -7.47
N SER A 90 11.39 -0.38 -6.75
CA SER A 90 10.27 -0.53 -5.82
C SER A 90 10.29 0.54 -4.74
N PHE A 91 9.11 1.06 -4.38
CA PHE A 91 9.00 2.12 -3.37
C PHE A 91 7.64 2.17 -2.69
N GLY A 92 7.64 2.60 -1.42
CA GLY A 92 6.46 2.96 -0.65
C GLY A 92 5.62 1.77 -0.19
N TYR A 93 4.35 2.01 0.14
CA TYR A 93 3.46 1.01 0.72
C TYR A 93 3.28 -0.25 -0.14
N SER A 94 3.13 -0.09 -1.45
CA SER A 94 2.86 -1.19 -2.38
C SER A 94 4.11 -1.81 -2.99
N GLN A 95 5.29 -1.25 -2.76
CA GLN A 95 6.55 -1.65 -3.42
C GLN A 95 6.43 -1.76 -4.96
N ALA A 96 5.51 -1.01 -5.54
CA ALA A 96 5.36 -0.96 -6.99
C ALA A 96 6.65 -0.48 -7.66
N VAL A 97 7.09 -1.15 -8.73
CA VAL A 97 8.21 -0.69 -9.55
C VAL A 97 7.78 0.48 -10.43
N LYS A 98 8.73 1.35 -10.80
CA LYS A 98 8.44 2.59 -11.54
C LYS A 98 7.62 2.36 -12.80
N GLY A 99 7.99 1.39 -13.64
CA GLY A 99 7.28 1.13 -14.91
C GLY A 99 5.81 0.77 -14.72
N THR A 100 5.51 -0.15 -13.79
CA THR A 100 4.13 -0.57 -13.50
C THR A 100 3.34 0.56 -12.82
N TRP A 101 3.99 1.39 -11.99
CA TRP A 101 3.36 2.56 -11.39
C TRP A 101 2.96 3.62 -12.43
N GLU A 102 3.84 3.91 -13.39
CA GLU A 102 3.52 4.85 -14.47
C GLU A 102 2.43 4.29 -15.40
N GLN A 103 2.39 2.99 -15.65
CA GLN A 103 1.28 2.35 -16.36
C GLN A 103 -0.04 2.56 -15.62
N TYR A 104 -0.09 2.30 -14.31
CA TYR A 104 -1.27 2.55 -13.48
C TYR A 104 -1.73 4.02 -13.58
N LYS A 105 -0.82 4.98 -13.43
CA LYS A 105 -1.15 6.41 -13.52
C LYS A 105 -1.81 6.78 -14.85
N ARG A 106 -1.25 6.27 -15.95
CA ARG A 106 -1.83 6.51 -17.29
C ARG A 106 -3.21 5.89 -17.44
N GLU A 107 -3.36 4.61 -17.08
CA GLU A 107 -4.62 3.88 -17.27
C GLU A 107 -5.76 4.37 -16.36
N THR A 108 -5.43 4.98 -15.22
CA THR A 108 -6.43 5.48 -14.27
C THR A 108 -6.61 7.00 -14.30
N ASN A 109 -5.91 7.69 -15.21
CA ASN A 109 -5.86 9.15 -15.26
C ASN A 109 -5.53 9.79 -13.90
N SER A 110 -4.51 9.25 -13.21
CA SER A 110 -4.11 9.65 -11.85
C SER A 110 -2.68 10.23 -11.82
N PRO A 111 -2.39 11.35 -12.52
CA PRO A 111 -1.03 11.87 -12.70
C PRO A 111 -0.35 12.24 -11.37
N LEU A 112 -1.11 12.67 -10.36
CA LEU A 112 -0.61 13.08 -9.06
C LEU A 112 -0.52 11.96 -8.03
N ALA A 113 -0.81 10.70 -8.42
CA ALA A 113 -0.69 9.56 -7.53
C ALA A 113 0.78 9.32 -7.12
N THR A 114 1.00 9.00 -5.85
CA THR A 114 2.34 8.72 -5.29
C THR A 114 2.37 7.42 -4.52
N ARG A 115 3.44 6.65 -4.68
CA ARG A 115 3.66 5.36 -3.99
C ARG A 115 3.83 5.50 -2.47
N ALA A 116 4.09 6.71 -1.98
CA ALA A 116 4.22 7.05 -0.56
C ALA A 116 2.88 7.33 0.13
N ARG A 117 1.77 7.44 -0.62
CA ARG A 117 0.45 7.73 -0.06
C ARG A 117 -0.40 6.48 -0.01
N PHE A 118 -0.94 6.13 1.17
CA PHE A 118 -1.69 4.89 1.37
C PHE A 118 -2.89 4.77 0.41
N LYS A 119 -3.67 5.85 0.24
CA LYS A 119 -4.80 5.92 -0.71
C LYS A 119 -4.41 5.44 -2.10
N ASP A 120 -3.33 5.97 -2.63
CA ASP A 120 -2.91 5.66 -3.99
C ASP A 120 -2.34 4.25 -4.10
N SER A 121 -1.67 3.80 -3.05
CA SER A 121 -1.08 2.44 -3.01
C SER A 121 -2.14 1.35 -2.94
N VAL A 122 -3.23 1.54 -2.18
CA VAL A 122 -4.32 0.55 -2.16
C VAL A 122 -5.17 0.61 -3.44
N ASP A 123 -5.35 1.78 -4.06
CA ASP A 123 -5.99 1.89 -5.37
C ASP A 123 -5.15 1.19 -6.46
N PHE A 124 -3.81 1.37 -6.44
CA PHE A 124 -2.88 0.63 -7.30
C PHE A 124 -2.97 -0.89 -7.10
N ILE A 125 -2.98 -1.37 -5.85
CA ILE A 125 -3.13 -2.81 -5.55
C ILE A 125 -4.47 -3.32 -6.12
N GLY A 126 -5.55 -2.56 -5.93
CA GLY A 126 -6.86 -2.89 -6.49
C GLY A 126 -6.85 -2.98 -8.01
N TRP A 127 -6.28 -1.98 -8.69
CA TRP A 127 -6.08 -1.97 -10.14
C TRP A 127 -5.24 -3.18 -10.61
N TYR A 128 -4.14 -3.48 -9.93
CA TYR A 128 -3.28 -4.61 -10.29
C TYR A 128 -4.00 -5.95 -10.20
N ILE A 129 -4.77 -6.16 -9.12
CA ILE A 129 -5.61 -7.36 -8.93
C ILE A 129 -6.68 -7.47 -10.03
N HIS A 130 -7.31 -6.34 -10.39
CA HIS A 130 -8.27 -6.30 -11.49
C HIS A 130 -7.61 -6.66 -12.82
N LYS A 131 -6.45 -6.11 -13.13
CA LYS A 131 -5.67 -6.44 -14.33
C LYS A 131 -5.25 -7.92 -14.33
N THR A 132 -4.76 -8.44 -13.21
CA THR A 132 -4.41 -9.85 -13.04
C THR A 132 -5.61 -10.77 -13.34
N ASN A 133 -6.81 -10.40 -12.86
CA ASN A 133 -8.03 -11.15 -13.19
C ASN A 133 -8.34 -11.11 -14.69
N LYS A 134 -8.15 -9.99 -15.35
CA LYS A 134 -8.38 -9.85 -16.81
C LYS A 134 -7.36 -10.65 -17.63
N ILE A 135 -6.07 -10.55 -17.28
CA ILE A 135 -4.95 -11.11 -18.05
C ILE A 135 -4.80 -12.62 -17.79
N LEU A 136 -4.80 -13.03 -16.52
CA LEU A 136 -4.50 -14.39 -16.11
C LEU A 136 -5.72 -15.21 -15.68
N ARG A 137 -6.93 -14.63 -15.73
CA ARG A 137 -8.18 -15.25 -15.28
C ARG A 137 -8.17 -15.73 -13.82
N ILE A 138 -7.32 -15.15 -12.99
CA ILE A 138 -7.23 -15.43 -11.55
C ILE A 138 -8.34 -14.69 -10.82
N SER A 139 -9.12 -15.40 -9.98
CA SER A 139 -10.14 -14.76 -9.15
C SER A 139 -9.55 -13.64 -8.28
N LYS A 140 -10.23 -12.50 -8.20
CA LYS A 140 -9.84 -11.38 -7.32
C LYS A 140 -9.80 -11.75 -5.83
N LYS A 141 -10.47 -12.85 -5.44
CA LYS A 141 -10.50 -13.38 -4.08
C LYS A 141 -9.40 -14.42 -3.80
N ASP A 142 -8.69 -14.89 -4.83
CA ASP A 142 -7.59 -15.85 -4.68
C ASP A 142 -6.30 -15.15 -4.27
N VAL A 143 -6.15 -14.93 -2.97
CA VAL A 143 -5.00 -14.23 -2.39
C VAL A 143 -3.67 -14.82 -2.84
N TYR A 144 -3.56 -16.16 -2.82
CA TYR A 144 -2.31 -16.87 -3.12
C TYR A 144 -1.85 -16.61 -4.55
N ARG A 145 -2.71 -16.88 -5.53
CA ARG A 145 -2.36 -16.70 -6.95
C ARG A 145 -2.25 -15.22 -7.33
N GLN A 146 -3.06 -14.34 -6.74
CA GLN A 146 -2.95 -12.91 -6.93
C GLN A 146 -1.59 -12.37 -6.45
N TYR A 147 -1.11 -12.85 -5.29
CA TYR A 147 0.20 -12.42 -4.79
C TYR A 147 1.36 -13.00 -5.62
N LEU A 148 1.26 -14.25 -6.08
CA LEU A 148 2.25 -14.80 -7.03
C LEU A 148 2.37 -13.95 -8.29
N ALA A 149 1.25 -13.52 -8.87
CA ALA A 149 1.24 -12.64 -10.03
C ALA A 149 1.81 -11.25 -9.71
N TYR A 150 1.55 -10.74 -8.49
CA TYR A 150 2.10 -9.47 -8.02
C TYR A 150 3.63 -9.53 -7.88
N TYR A 151 4.13 -10.59 -7.28
CA TYR A 151 5.56 -10.79 -7.02
C TYR A 151 6.36 -11.09 -8.30
N LYS A 152 5.83 -11.92 -9.19
CA LYS A 152 6.51 -12.35 -10.44
C LYS A 152 6.29 -11.38 -11.60
N GLY A 153 5.23 -10.60 -11.57
CA GLY A 153 4.71 -9.90 -12.74
C GLY A 153 3.93 -10.83 -13.68
N TRP A 154 3.06 -10.26 -14.50
CA TRP A 154 2.16 -11.04 -15.38
C TRP A 154 2.92 -11.87 -16.41
N GLY A 155 4.04 -11.35 -16.96
CA GLY A 155 4.83 -12.06 -17.97
C GLY A 155 5.54 -13.30 -17.46
N ASP A 156 6.02 -13.26 -16.21
CA ASP A 156 6.76 -14.37 -15.59
C ASP A 156 5.91 -15.23 -14.65
N TYR A 157 4.60 -14.94 -14.54
CA TYR A 157 3.71 -15.67 -13.63
C TYR A 157 3.75 -17.17 -13.80
N LYS A 158 3.75 -17.69 -15.06
CA LYS A 158 3.76 -19.13 -15.36
C LYS A 158 4.97 -19.87 -14.79
N ASN A 159 6.05 -19.16 -14.48
CA ASN A 159 7.29 -19.71 -13.94
C ASN A 159 7.33 -19.73 -12.40
N TYR A 160 6.22 -19.37 -11.71
CA TYR A 160 6.20 -19.25 -10.24
C TYR A 160 6.57 -20.55 -9.53
N SER A 161 6.25 -21.72 -10.10
CA SER A 161 6.52 -23.04 -9.49
C SER A 161 8.03 -23.31 -9.30
N LYS A 162 8.88 -22.66 -10.08
CA LYS A 162 10.34 -22.74 -9.97
C LYS A 162 10.91 -21.79 -8.91
N ASP A 163 10.09 -20.89 -8.36
CA ASP A 163 10.50 -19.87 -7.38
C ASP A 163 9.99 -20.19 -5.99
N LYS A 164 10.77 -20.97 -5.23
CA LYS A 164 10.44 -21.35 -3.85
C LYS A 164 10.16 -20.15 -2.95
N LYS A 165 10.87 -19.03 -3.15
CA LYS A 165 10.68 -17.79 -2.37
C LYS A 165 9.33 -17.16 -2.66
N ALA A 166 8.91 -17.07 -3.92
CA ALA A 166 7.59 -16.58 -4.32
C ALA A 166 6.48 -17.41 -3.68
N ILE A 167 6.63 -18.75 -3.68
CA ILE A 167 5.66 -19.68 -3.08
C ILE A 167 5.53 -19.44 -1.56
N ILE A 168 6.66 -19.34 -0.83
CA ILE A 168 6.67 -19.09 0.61
C ILE A 168 6.00 -17.75 0.93
N TYR A 169 6.33 -16.71 0.16
CA TYR A 169 5.74 -15.38 0.35
C TYR A 169 4.23 -15.37 0.07
N ALA A 170 3.79 -16.01 -1.01
CA ALA A 170 2.37 -16.09 -1.33
C ALA A 170 1.55 -16.85 -0.26
N LYS A 171 2.12 -17.93 0.32
CA LYS A 171 1.51 -18.62 1.47
C LYS A 171 1.38 -17.70 2.68
N SER A 172 2.46 -17.02 3.07
CA SER A 172 2.47 -16.06 4.18
C SER A 172 1.44 -14.92 3.99
N VAL A 173 1.29 -14.40 2.77
CA VAL A 173 0.30 -13.36 2.47
C VAL A 173 -1.12 -13.91 2.54
N LYS A 174 -1.36 -15.13 2.05
CA LYS A 174 -2.66 -15.81 2.18
C LYS A 174 -3.06 -15.96 3.65
N ASP A 175 -2.12 -16.41 4.51
CA ASP A 175 -2.38 -16.60 5.94
C ASP A 175 -2.68 -15.27 6.63
N MET A 176 -1.91 -14.22 6.33
CA MET A 176 -2.16 -12.87 6.84
C MET A 176 -3.51 -12.32 6.37
N ALA A 177 -3.85 -12.48 5.10
CA ALA A 177 -5.15 -12.05 4.56
C ALA A 177 -6.32 -12.78 5.24
N ASN A 178 -6.19 -14.09 5.51
CA ASN A 178 -7.19 -14.85 6.25
C ASN A 178 -7.34 -14.34 7.69
N LYS A 179 -6.23 -14.03 8.37
CA LYS A 179 -6.23 -13.42 9.70
C LYS A 179 -6.96 -12.07 9.68
N TYR A 180 -6.58 -11.17 8.77
CA TYR A 180 -7.23 -9.87 8.63
C TYR A 180 -8.71 -9.98 8.28
N ARG A 181 -9.10 -10.93 7.42
CA ARG A 181 -10.49 -11.18 7.09
C ARG A 181 -11.32 -11.53 8.33
N LYS A 182 -10.83 -12.46 9.17
CA LYS A 182 -11.49 -12.85 10.42
C LYS A 182 -11.62 -11.66 11.39
N GLN A 183 -10.58 -10.85 11.54
CA GLN A 183 -10.61 -9.67 12.40
C GLN A 183 -11.62 -8.63 11.90
N LEU A 184 -11.63 -8.34 10.59
CA LEU A 184 -12.56 -7.38 10.00
C LEU A 184 -14.04 -7.75 10.19
N THR A 185 -14.39 -9.03 10.34
CA THR A 185 -15.78 -9.40 10.66
C THR A 185 -16.25 -8.85 12.01
N LEU A 186 -15.31 -8.64 12.94
CA LEU A 186 -15.61 -8.13 14.28
C LEU A 186 -15.82 -6.61 14.33
N CYS A 187 -15.05 -5.84 13.57
CA CYS A 187 -15.06 -4.38 13.65
C CYS A 187 -15.71 -3.68 12.44
N LYS A 188 -15.96 -4.38 11.35
CA LYS A 188 -16.47 -3.79 10.10
C LYS A 188 -17.74 -2.95 10.30
N LYS A 189 -18.69 -3.44 11.12
CA LYS A 189 -19.94 -2.72 11.39
C LYS A 189 -19.68 -1.35 12.02
N ASN A 190 -18.72 -1.25 12.94
CA ASN A 190 -18.34 0.01 13.58
C ASN A 190 -17.57 0.92 12.61
N LEU A 191 -16.65 0.36 11.82
CA LEU A 191 -15.92 1.09 10.78
C LEU A 191 -16.86 1.66 9.71
N ASP A 192 -17.91 0.94 9.33
CA ASP A 192 -18.91 1.43 8.38
C ASP A 192 -19.83 2.53 8.99
N LYS A 193 -20.11 2.46 10.30
CA LYS A 193 -20.96 3.45 11.01
C LYS A 193 -20.26 4.79 11.24
N ASN A 194 -18.94 4.81 11.44
CA ASN A 194 -18.18 6.04 11.70
C ASN A 194 -18.11 6.96 10.46
N LYS A 195 -19.24 7.11 9.76
CA LYS A 195 -19.40 7.98 8.58
C LYS A 195 -19.22 9.46 8.88
N TYR A 196 -19.25 9.88 10.15
CA TYR A 196 -19.49 11.27 10.55
C TYR A 196 -18.42 11.91 11.43
N ILE A 197 -17.25 11.29 11.64
CA ILE A 197 -16.15 11.99 12.28
C ILE A 197 -15.30 12.63 11.17
N ILE A 198 -15.80 13.77 10.68
CA ILE A 198 -14.99 14.75 9.95
C ILE A 198 -14.70 15.84 10.97
N PHE A 199 -13.46 15.88 11.45
CA PHE A 199 -12.91 17.06 12.14
C PHE A 199 -12.10 17.85 11.14
#